data_7978fd5e45a427fb8f6ac9c49f167eaf
#
_entry.id   7978fd5e45a427fb8f6ac9c49f167eaf
#
_cell.length_a   1.000
_cell.length_b   1.000
_cell.length_c   1.000
_cell.angle_alpha   90.00
_cell.angle_beta   90.00
_cell.angle_gamma   90.00
#
_symmetry.space_group_name_H-M   'P 1'
#
loop_
_entity.id
_entity.type
_entity.pdbx_description
1 polymer ?
#
loop_
_entity_poly.entity_id
_entity_poly.type
_entity_poly.pdbx_seq_one_letter_code
_entity_poly.pdbx_strand_id
1 'polypeptide(L)'
;MTHTTTDQPARGASGAVVPVLAFAGIVVAVMQTLLVPVIKDLPQLLGTEPSNATWVLTSTLLSGAVATPIMGRLGDLYGKRRMLILSLAVMVVGALVSALTSDLLTMIVGRTLQGFAMGAIPLGIGLMRDMLPREKLGSAMALMSSSIGVGGGLALPAAALVAQHTDWHALFYGAAGLGVVSIALTLLVVPESPMRAKGSFDVVGALGLSTGLVLLLLPITKGSDWGWSSGTTLGLFAASVSVLLLWGLFELRHSAPLVDLRTTARREVLLTNLASIMVGVSFYVVSLVLPQLLQLPKATGYGLGQSMVSAGLLVAPLGLTMMFTAPVYARLSAKYGPKTTLILGMLIIAIGYGSGLGLMSAAWQSLVIAVVLGAGIGLAYSSLPALIVGAVPASETGAANGLNTLMRSIGTSVSSAVIGMVLANTANHVGGVAVPTMHGFRVSFLIATAAVAVGVLLAVFLPKRSLPVQHTRLRASSEEEAAPDHAGEALRGFHGRVLDAQGVPVARAKVTLIDRRGRQAGATLSAQDGTYALAVPAEGVYVLAAKAAGHGPLASSATHAGDDLAIALDLALPAETVSA
;
A
#
# COMPACT_ATOMS: atom_id res chain seq x y z
N MET A 1 -17.41 -42.42 16.39
CA MET A 1 -17.49 -41.93 15.00
C MET A 1 -17.70 -40.43 15.06
N THR A 2 -16.63 -39.67 15.03
CA THR A 2 -16.66 -38.20 14.92
C THR A 2 -15.68 -37.82 13.81
N HIS A 3 -16.25 -37.51 12.67
CA HIS A 3 -15.53 -37.00 11.53
C HIS A 3 -15.00 -35.58 11.86
N THR A 4 -13.72 -35.44 12.09
CA THR A 4 -13.01 -34.18 12.01
C THR A 4 -12.74 -33.90 10.54
N THR A 5 -13.61 -33.11 9.92
CA THR A 5 -13.36 -32.48 8.63
C THR A 5 -12.27 -31.43 8.83
N THR A 6 -11.05 -31.74 8.41
CA THR A 6 -10.00 -30.76 8.16
C THR A 6 -10.46 -29.90 6.99
N ASP A 7 -11.00 -28.72 7.29
CA ASP A 7 -11.28 -27.68 6.30
C ASP A 7 -9.96 -27.21 5.67
N GLN A 8 -9.58 -27.84 4.57
CA GLN A 8 -8.65 -27.20 3.61
C GLN A 8 -9.39 -26.00 3.02
N PRO A 9 -8.83 -24.79 3.07
CA PRO A 9 -9.48 -23.64 2.42
C PRO A 9 -9.67 -23.96 0.95
N ALA A 10 -10.92 -23.92 0.52
CA ALA A 10 -11.36 -24.25 -0.82
C ALA A 10 -10.53 -23.46 -1.85
N ARG A 11 -9.83 -24.15 -2.74
CA ARG A 11 -8.99 -23.57 -3.82
C ARG A 11 -9.74 -22.61 -4.76
N GLY A 12 -11.08 -22.55 -4.70
CA GLY A 12 -11.93 -21.64 -5.47
C GLY A 12 -12.13 -20.26 -4.86
N ALA A 13 -12.04 -20.12 -3.52
CA ALA A 13 -12.31 -18.85 -2.84
C ALA A 13 -11.23 -17.77 -3.09
N SER A 14 -9.98 -18.15 -3.35
CA SER A 14 -8.89 -17.20 -3.55
C SER A 14 -8.99 -16.37 -4.83
N GLY A 15 -9.73 -16.82 -5.84
CA GLY A 15 -9.89 -16.11 -7.12
C GLY A 15 -10.80 -14.90 -7.04
N ALA A 16 -11.85 -14.94 -6.22
CA ALA A 16 -12.83 -13.88 -6.10
C ALA A 16 -12.46 -12.82 -5.02
N VAL A 17 -11.59 -13.16 -4.06
CA VAL A 17 -11.18 -12.25 -2.97
C VAL A 17 -10.49 -10.99 -3.51
N VAL A 18 -9.56 -11.15 -4.46
CA VAL A 18 -8.80 -10.02 -5.02
C VAL A 18 -9.69 -9.01 -5.74
N PRO A 19 -10.59 -9.41 -6.67
CA PRO A 19 -11.54 -8.50 -7.29
C PRO A 19 -12.46 -7.79 -6.28
N VAL A 20 -12.95 -8.48 -5.25
CA VAL A 20 -13.81 -7.87 -4.23
C VAL A 20 -13.07 -6.81 -3.42
N LEU A 21 -11.83 -7.08 -2.99
CA LEU A 21 -11.02 -6.11 -2.28
C LEU A 21 -10.62 -4.93 -3.18
N ALA A 22 -10.31 -5.18 -4.47
CA ALA A 22 -10.06 -4.13 -5.45
C ALA A 22 -11.31 -3.25 -5.68
N PHE A 23 -12.51 -3.85 -5.73
CA PHE A 23 -13.76 -3.11 -5.81
C PHE A 23 -13.98 -2.21 -4.58
N ALA A 24 -13.68 -2.68 -3.38
CA ALA A 24 -13.69 -1.82 -2.18
C ALA A 24 -12.73 -0.64 -2.33
N GLY A 25 -11.53 -0.84 -2.91
CA GLY A 25 -10.59 0.23 -3.23
C GLY A 25 -11.14 1.24 -4.26
N ILE A 26 -11.86 0.78 -5.28
CA ILE A 26 -12.56 1.65 -6.25
C ILE A 26 -13.61 2.50 -5.53
N VAL A 27 -14.45 1.90 -4.68
CA VAL A 27 -15.49 2.61 -3.91
C VAL A 27 -14.88 3.71 -3.06
N VAL A 28 -13.77 3.43 -2.36
CA VAL A 28 -13.03 4.44 -1.57
C VAL A 28 -12.52 5.58 -2.45
N ALA A 29 -11.96 5.28 -3.63
CA ALA A 29 -11.45 6.31 -4.53
C ALA A 29 -12.57 7.16 -5.14
N VAL A 30 -13.70 6.55 -5.51
CA VAL A 30 -14.91 7.27 -5.97
C VAL A 30 -15.36 8.26 -4.90
N MET A 31 -15.39 7.87 -3.63
CA MET A 31 -15.78 8.75 -2.51
C MET A 31 -14.92 9.99 -2.38
N GLN A 32 -13.64 9.92 -2.72
CA GLN A 32 -12.73 11.07 -2.63
C GLN A 32 -12.95 12.09 -3.74
N THR A 33 -13.38 11.66 -4.91
CA THR A 33 -13.48 12.50 -6.13
C THR A 33 -14.90 12.89 -6.51
N LEU A 34 -15.88 12.30 -5.86
CA LEU A 34 -17.30 12.44 -6.21
C LEU A 34 -17.81 13.89 -6.18
N LEU A 35 -17.27 14.75 -5.31
CA LEU A 35 -17.66 16.17 -5.22
C LEU A 35 -16.87 17.11 -6.13
N VAL A 36 -15.82 16.63 -6.78
CA VAL A 36 -14.97 17.49 -7.65
C VAL A 36 -15.79 18.24 -8.70
N PRO A 37 -16.79 17.64 -9.38
CA PRO A 37 -17.60 18.34 -10.36
C PRO A 37 -18.41 19.52 -9.79
N VAL A 38 -18.89 19.38 -8.57
CA VAL A 38 -19.79 20.39 -7.94
C VAL A 38 -19.08 21.36 -7.00
N ILE A 39 -17.75 21.29 -6.91
CA ILE A 39 -16.95 22.11 -5.98
C ILE A 39 -17.21 23.60 -6.12
N LYS A 40 -17.36 24.10 -7.36
CA LYS A 40 -17.60 25.51 -7.65
C LYS A 40 -18.98 25.99 -7.18
N ASP A 41 -19.93 25.07 -7.17
CA ASP A 41 -21.34 25.34 -6.84
C ASP A 41 -21.64 25.10 -5.37
N LEU A 42 -20.75 24.41 -4.63
CA LEU A 42 -20.91 24.09 -3.21
C LEU A 42 -21.26 25.31 -2.33
N PRO A 43 -20.65 26.49 -2.47
CA PRO A 43 -21.01 27.65 -1.68
C PRO A 43 -22.48 28.05 -1.83
N GLN A 44 -22.99 28.00 -3.06
CA GLN A 44 -24.41 28.29 -3.33
C GLN A 44 -25.32 27.16 -2.87
N LEU A 45 -24.95 25.89 -3.11
CA LEU A 45 -25.72 24.71 -2.70
C LEU A 45 -25.87 24.57 -1.18
N LEU A 46 -24.86 25.02 -0.43
CA LEU A 46 -24.84 24.98 1.04
C LEU A 46 -25.19 26.34 1.70
N GLY A 47 -25.48 27.39 0.90
CA GLY A 47 -25.79 28.71 1.40
C GLY A 47 -24.67 29.32 2.26
N THR A 48 -23.41 29.12 1.92
CA THR A 48 -22.28 29.52 2.74
C THR A 48 -21.18 30.21 1.92
N GLU A 49 -20.22 30.82 2.61
CA GLU A 49 -19.04 31.41 1.95
C GLU A 49 -18.13 30.35 1.34
N PRO A 50 -17.40 30.68 0.23
CA PRO A 50 -16.48 29.75 -0.44
C PRO A 50 -15.44 29.14 0.49
N SER A 51 -14.88 29.93 1.42
CA SER A 51 -13.91 29.46 2.42
C SER A 51 -14.48 28.38 3.34
N ASN A 52 -15.76 28.50 3.71
CA ASN A 52 -16.46 27.53 4.55
C ASN A 52 -16.83 26.27 3.77
N ALA A 53 -17.25 26.39 2.51
CA ALA A 53 -17.57 25.24 1.66
C ALA A 53 -16.38 24.30 1.47
N THR A 54 -15.14 24.79 1.49
CA THR A 54 -13.93 23.95 1.37
C THR A 54 -13.76 22.97 2.54
N TRP A 55 -14.39 23.22 3.70
CA TRP A 55 -14.39 22.29 4.83
C TRP A 55 -15.01 20.93 4.51
N VAL A 56 -15.93 20.88 3.56
CA VAL A 56 -16.56 19.64 3.09
C VAL A 56 -15.52 18.68 2.50
N LEU A 57 -14.49 19.20 1.82
CA LEU A 57 -13.38 18.39 1.28
C LEU A 57 -12.31 18.14 2.34
N THR A 58 -11.93 19.20 3.06
CA THR A 58 -10.89 19.16 4.09
C THR A 58 -11.20 18.13 5.17
N SER A 59 -12.45 18.06 5.64
CA SER A 59 -12.87 17.14 6.69
C SER A 59 -12.67 15.66 6.28
N THR A 60 -12.97 15.30 5.04
CA THR A 60 -12.76 13.95 4.53
C THR A 60 -11.28 13.59 4.46
N LEU A 61 -10.44 14.51 4.00
CA LEU A 61 -9.00 14.29 3.90
C LEU A 61 -8.35 14.14 5.28
N LEU A 62 -8.72 15.02 6.22
CA LEU A 62 -8.21 14.98 7.60
C LEU A 62 -8.61 13.68 8.30
N SER A 63 -9.90 13.34 8.26
CA SER A 63 -10.40 12.12 8.90
C SER A 63 -9.83 10.87 8.25
N GLY A 64 -9.65 10.85 6.94
CA GLY A 64 -9.02 9.75 6.22
C GLY A 64 -7.56 9.55 6.60
N ALA A 65 -6.80 10.64 6.75
CA ALA A 65 -5.41 10.58 7.19
C ALA A 65 -5.29 10.01 8.61
N VAL A 66 -6.18 10.43 9.52
CA VAL A 66 -6.25 9.94 10.89
C VAL A 66 -6.75 8.49 10.94
N ALA A 67 -7.81 8.17 10.21
CA ALA A 67 -8.42 6.83 10.23
C ALA A 67 -7.49 5.73 9.68
N THR A 68 -6.65 6.04 8.69
CA THR A 68 -5.84 5.06 7.97
C THR A 68 -4.91 4.25 8.88
N PRO A 69 -4.02 4.83 9.70
CA PRO A 69 -3.17 4.08 10.62
C PRO A 69 -3.97 3.41 11.75
N ILE A 70 -5.01 4.08 12.24
CA ILE A 70 -5.87 3.56 13.31
C ILE A 70 -6.59 2.29 12.85
N MET A 71 -7.26 2.34 11.69
CA MET A 71 -7.98 1.19 11.14
C MET A 71 -7.03 0.06 10.75
N GLY A 72 -5.83 0.39 10.28
CA GLY A 72 -4.78 -0.60 10.05
C GLY A 72 -4.41 -1.37 11.32
N ARG A 73 -4.16 -0.68 12.43
CA ARG A 73 -3.83 -1.28 13.73
C ARG A 73 -5.01 -2.05 14.33
N LEU A 74 -6.21 -1.48 14.28
CA LEU A 74 -7.43 -2.17 14.72
C LEU A 74 -7.65 -3.46 13.92
N GLY A 75 -7.37 -3.44 12.62
CA GLY A 75 -7.44 -4.63 11.77
C GLY A 75 -6.44 -5.71 12.16
N ASP A 76 -5.21 -5.33 12.50
CA ASP A 76 -4.19 -6.27 12.97
C ASP A 76 -4.57 -6.88 14.33
N LEU A 77 -5.23 -6.14 15.23
CA LEU A 77 -5.64 -6.60 16.55
C LEU A 77 -6.96 -7.40 16.54
N TYR A 78 -8.00 -6.86 15.92
CA TYR A 78 -9.38 -7.37 16.05
C TYR A 78 -9.89 -8.13 14.82
N GLY A 79 -9.12 -8.15 13.74
CA GLY A 79 -9.44 -8.83 12.50
C GLY A 79 -9.66 -7.89 11.33
N LYS A 80 -8.92 -8.13 10.26
CA LYS A 80 -8.85 -7.23 9.10
C LYS A 80 -10.17 -7.14 8.34
N ARG A 81 -10.88 -8.28 8.16
CA ARG A 81 -12.20 -8.29 7.51
C ARG A 81 -13.24 -7.50 8.31
N ARG A 82 -13.27 -7.70 9.63
CA ARG A 82 -14.23 -6.99 10.50
C ARG A 82 -14.02 -5.49 10.42
N MET A 83 -12.77 -5.04 10.49
CA MET A 83 -12.45 -3.61 10.42
C MET A 83 -12.65 -3.03 9.02
N LEU A 84 -12.47 -3.82 7.97
CA LEU A 84 -12.83 -3.43 6.59
C LEU A 84 -14.33 -3.16 6.47
N ILE A 85 -15.16 -4.08 6.95
CA ILE A 85 -16.62 -3.92 6.96
C ILE A 85 -17.03 -2.70 7.80
N LEU A 86 -16.41 -2.51 8.97
CA LEU A 86 -16.67 -1.34 9.81
C LEU A 86 -16.32 -0.03 9.10
N SER A 87 -15.14 0.06 8.45
CA SER A 87 -14.75 1.23 7.66
C SER A 87 -15.76 1.57 6.57
N LEU A 88 -16.21 0.55 5.82
CA LEU A 88 -17.20 0.70 4.77
C LEU A 88 -18.58 1.07 5.33
N ALA A 89 -18.97 0.49 6.46
CA ALA A 89 -20.25 0.81 7.12
C ALA A 89 -20.31 2.27 7.61
N VAL A 90 -19.25 2.74 8.26
CA VAL A 90 -19.11 4.14 8.69
C VAL A 90 -19.17 5.07 7.48
N MET A 91 -18.50 4.71 6.38
CA MET A 91 -18.59 5.45 5.11
C MET A 91 -20.02 5.52 4.58
N VAL A 92 -20.74 4.39 4.56
CA VAL A 92 -22.15 4.36 4.08
C VAL A 92 -23.04 5.26 4.94
N VAL A 93 -22.89 5.20 6.26
CA VAL A 93 -23.61 6.11 7.17
C VAL A 93 -23.28 7.57 6.85
N GLY A 94 -22.00 7.89 6.69
CA GLY A 94 -21.55 9.23 6.31
C GLY A 94 -22.10 9.69 4.95
N ALA A 95 -22.17 8.77 3.97
CA ALA A 95 -22.76 9.07 2.67
C ALA A 95 -24.26 9.33 2.77
N LEU A 96 -25.01 8.55 3.55
CA LEU A 96 -26.42 8.79 3.80
C LEU A 96 -26.68 10.10 4.55
N VAL A 97 -25.87 10.43 5.56
CA VAL A 97 -25.94 11.74 6.25
C VAL A 97 -25.75 12.86 5.24
N SER A 98 -24.75 12.77 4.37
CA SER A 98 -24.49 13.78 3.33
C SER A 98 -25.59 13.84 2.26
N ALA A 99 -26.22 12.69 1.95
CA ALA A 99 -27.30 12.61 0.97
C ALA A 99 -28.61 13.25 1.46
N LEU A 100 -28.79 13.38 2.77
CA LEU A 100 -30.03 13.86 3.39
C LEU A 100 -29.94 15.32 3.88
N THR A 101 -28.83 16.03 3.58
CA THR A 101 -28.61 17.38 4.12
C THR A 101 -28.07 18.37 3.10
N SER A 102 -28.50 19.62 3.21
CA SER A 102 -27.85 20.78 2.58
C SER A 102 -27.28 21.74 3.65
N ASP A 103 -27.29 21.37 4.93
CA ASP A 103 -26.63 22.10 5.99
C ASP A 103 -25.14 21.84 6.02
N LEU A 104 -24.33 22.90 6.08
CA LEU A 104 -22.87 22.82 6.04
C LEU A 104 -22.30 21.94 7.16
N LEU A 105 -22.76 22.13 8.41
CA LEU A 105 -22.19 21.43 9.55
C LEU A 105 -22.49 19.93 9.49
N THR A 106 -23.72 19.58 9.18
CA THR A 106 -24.16 18.19 9.00
C THR A 106 -23.43 17.54 7.82
N MET A 107 -23.19 18.28 6.74
CA MET A 107 -22.40 17.82 5.60
C MET A 107 -20.94 17.52 6.03
N ILE A 108 -20.30 18.39 6.81
CA ILE A 108 -18.95 18.18 7.35
C ILE A 108 -18.89 16.90 8.20
N VAL A 109 -19.91 16.67 9.05
CA VAL A 109 -19.99 15.41 9.83
C VAL A 109 -20.08 14.20 8.92
N GLY A 110 -20.98 14.21 7.93
CA GLY A 110 -21.10 13.13 6.95
C GLY A 110 -19.80 12.86 6.21
N ARG A 111 -19.13 13.91 5.76
CA ARG A 111 -17.83 13.83 5.07
C ARG A 111 -16.70 13.33 5.97
N THR A 112 -16.70 13.69 7.25
CA THR A 112 -15.77 13.17 8.25
C THR A 112 -15.95 11.66 8.42
N LEU A 113 -17.18 11.17 8.51
CA LEU A 113 -17.46 9.74 8.57
C LEU A 113 -17.01 9.01 7.29
N GLN A 114 -17.22 9.61 6.12
CA GLN A 114 -16.78 9.03 4.84
C GLN A 114 -15.26 8.86 4.77
N GLY A 115 -14.46 9.71 5.41
CA GLY A 115 -13.01 9.60 5.44
C GLY A 115 -12.50 8.30 6.07
N PHE A 116 -13.26 7.66 6.96
CA PHE A 116 -12.91 6.35 7.52
C PHE A 116 -12.76 5.25 6.46
N ALA A 117 -13.38 5.40 5.30
CA ALA A 117 -13.20 4.49 4.17
C ALA A 117 -11.74 4.32 3.73
N MET A 118 -10.88 5.33 3.94
CA MET A 118 -9.46 5.24 3.58
C MET A 118 -8.72 4.11 4.31
N GLY A 119 -9.20 3.70 5.48
CA GLY A 119 -8.71 2.52 6.19
C GLY A 119 -8.91 1.18 5.44
N ALA A 120 -9.83 1.13 4.47
CA ALA A 120 -10.07 -0.10 3.71
C ALA A 120 -8.87 -0.52 2.84
N ILE A 121 -8.05 0.43 2.38
CA ILE A 121 -6.88 0.16 1.53
C ILE A 121 -5.81 -0.66 2.26
N PRO A 122 -5.26 -0.23 3.41
CA PRO A 122 -4.27 -1.01 4.15
C PRO A 122 -4.84 -2.34 4.68
N LEU A 123 -6.13 -2.37 5.04
CA LEU A 123 -6.81 -3.60 5.46
C LEU A 123 -6.92 -4.60 4.31
N GLY A 124 -7.28 -4.15 3.11
CA GLY A 124 -7.33 -4.97 1.89
C GLY A 124 -5.95 -5.56 1.54
N ILE A 125 -4.89 -4.75 1.62
CA ILE A 125 -3.51 -5.20 1.39
C ILE A 125 -3.11 -6.25 2.43
N GLY A 126 -3.45 -6.02 3.71
CA GLY A 126 -3.20 -6.98 4.78
C GLY A 126 -3.93 -8.31 4.57
N LEU A 127 -5.20 -8.28 4.19
CA LEU A 127 -5.99 -9.47 3.85
C LEU A 127 -5.39 -10.25 2.67
N MET A 128 -4.99 -9.55 1.60
CA MET A 128 -4.33 -10.18 0.45
C MET A 128 -3.02 -10.87 0.86
N ARG A 129 -2.21 -10.24 1.72
CA ARG A 129 -0.97 -10.84 2.23
C ARG A 129 -1.23 -12.13 3.01
N ASP A 130 -2.29 -12.15 3.82
CA ASP A 130 -2.59 -13.28 4.71
C ASP A 130 -3.21 -14.47 3.96
N MET A 131 -3.88 -14.21 2.84
CA MET A 131 -4.69 -15.21 2.13
C MET A 131 -4.05 -15.73 0.83
N LEU A 132 -3.16 -14.96 0.22
CA LEU A 132 -2.65 -15.29 -1.11
C LEU A 132 -1.26 -15.93 -1.05
N PRO A 133 -0.99 -16.90 -1.95
CA PRO A 133 0.36 -17.39 -2.17
C PRO A 133 1.30 -16.26 -2.60
N ARG A 134 2.58 -16.35 -2.24
CA ARG A 134 3.59 -15.32 -2.53
C ARG A 134 3.67 -14.94 -4.01
N GLU A 135 3.47 -15.91 -4.90
CA GLU A 135 3.52 -15.73 -6.36
C GLU A 135 2.39 -14.83 -6.88
N LYS A 136 1.22 -14.83 -6.21
CA LYS A 136 0.05 -14.02 -6.60
C LYS A 136 -0.02 -12.68 -5.87
N LEU A 137 0.75 -12.51 -4.80
CA LEU A 137 0.67 -11.33 -3.93
C LEU A 137 1.04 -10.04 -4.69
N GLY A 138 2.07 -10.07 -5.53
CA GLY A 138 2.51 -8.91 -6.31
C GLY A 138 1.43 -8.41 -7.27
N SER A 139 0.76 -9.32 -8.00
CA SER A 139 -0.33 -8.95 -8.91
C SER A 139 -1.58 -8.46 -8.17
N ALA A 140 -1.90 -9.05 -7.04
CA ALA A 140 -3.04 -8.63 -6.20
C ALA A 140 -2.81 -7.23 -5.60
N MET A 141 -1.62 -6.95 -5.09
CA MET A 141 -1.25 -5.62 -4.59
C MET A 141 -1.26 -4.56 -5.70
N ALA A 142 -0.79 -4.92 -6.89
CA ALA A 142 -0.86 -4.05 -8.04
C ALA A 142 -2.30 -3.72 -8.43
N LEU A 143 -3.19 -4.71 -8.44
CA LEU A 143 -4.61 -4.49 -8.73
C LEU A 143 -5.28 -3.62 -7.66
N MET A 144 -4.98 -3.84 -6.37
CA MET A 144 -5.49 -3.01 -5.28
C MET A 144 -5.01 -1.57 -5.39
N SER A 145 -3.73 -1.36 -5.69
CA SER A 145 -3.17 -0.02 -5.87
C SER A 145 -3.75 0.69 -7.11
N SER A 146 -3.96 -0.06 -8.20
CA SER A 146 -4.54 0.46 -9.44
C SER A 146 -6.01 0.81 -9.30
N SER A 147 -6.75 0.15 -8.40
CA SER A 147 -8.17 0.43 -8.14
C SER A 147 -8.39 1.88 -7.70
N ILE A 148 -7.41 2.49 -7.01
CA ILE A 148 -7.44 3.90 -6.63
C ILE A 148 -7.45 4.80 -7.86
N GLY A 149 -6.60 4.50 -8.84
CA GLY A 149 -6.52 5.25 -10.09
C GLY A 149 -7.79 5.12 -10.95
N VAL A 150 -8.30 3.89 -11.06
CA VAL A 150 -9.55 3.61 -11.79
C VAL A 150 -10.74 4.31 -11.14
N GLY A 151 -10.87 4.20 -9.81
CA GLY A 151 -11.95 4.84 -9.06
C GLY A 151 -11.90 6.36 -9.22
N GLY A 152 -10.72 6.98 -9.05
CA GLY A 152 -10.55 8.42 -9.24
C GLY A 152 -10.79 8.88 -10.68
N GLY A 153 -10.26 8.14 -11.66
CA GLY A 153 -10.38 8.50 -13.09
C GLY A 153 -11.79 8.35 -13.66
N LEU A 154 -12.50 7.28 -13.31
CA LEU A 154 -13.87 7.05 -13.79
C LEU A 154 -14.93 7.82 -12.99
N ALA A 155 -14.64 8.11 -11.73
CA ALA A 155 -15.59 8.83 -10.87
C ALA A 155 -15.86 10.26 -11.36
N LEU A 156 -14.83 10.95 -11.90
CA LEU A 156 -14.98 12.33 -12.36
C LEU A 156 -16.03 12.48 -13.46
N PRO A 157 -15.94 11.78 -14.61
CA PRO A 157 -16.96 11.89 -15.64
C PRO A 157 -18.32 11.34 -15.20
N ALA A 158 -18.36 10.26 -14.41
CA ALA A 158 -19.60 9.70 -13.87
C ALA A 158 -20.30 10.68 -12.92
N ALA A 159 -19.56 11.29 -12.00
CA ALA A 159 -20.10 12.28 -11.08
C ALA A 159 -20.56 13.55 -11.81
N ALA A 160 -19.82 13.98 -12.84
CA ALA A 160 -20.24 15.13 -13.66
C ALA A 160 -21.55 14.84 -14.40
N LEU A 161 -21.73 13.65 -14.97
CA LEU A 161 -22.99 13.25 -15.63
C LEU A 161 -24.15 13.22 -14.63
N VAL A 162 -23.97 12.65 -13.46
CA VAL A 162 -25.01 12.61 -12.41
C VAL A 162 -25.38 14.05 -11.99
N ALA A 163 -24.39 14.89 -11.69
CA ALA A 163 -24.63 16.25 -11.23
C ALA A 163 -25.30 17.15 -12.30
N GLN A 164 -25.10 16.86 -13.60
CA GLN A 164 -25.73 17.62 -14.68
C GLN A 164 -27.20 17.23 -14.94
N HIS A 165 -27.60 15.99 -14.62
CA HIS A 165 -28.91 15.47 -14.99
C HIS A 165 -29.83 15.21 -13.80
N THR A 166 -29.29 15.24 -12.56
CA THR A 166 -30.02 14.96 -11.33
C THR A 166 -29.62 15.92 -10.22
N ASP A 167 -30.33 15.85 -9.09
CA ASP A 167 -29.90 16.55 -7.88
C ASP A 167 -28.54 16.05 -7.41
N TRP A 168 -27.67 16.93 -6.95
CA TRP A 168 -26.30 16.61 -6.53
C TRP A 168 -26.22 15.64 -5.34
N HIS A 169 -27.28 15.54 -4.52
CA HIS A 169 -27.38 14.54 -3.45
C HIS A 169 -27.39 13.10 -3.99
N ALA A 170 -27.80 12.90 -5.26
CA ALA A 170 -27.76 11.59 -5.93
C ALA A 170 -26.33 11.00 -5.96
N LEU A 171 -25.29 11.83 -5.95
CA LEU A 171 -23.91 11.40 -5.84
C LEU A 171 -23.66 10.61 -4.55
N PHE A 172 -24.21 11.08 -3.44
CA PHE A 172 -24.06 10.43 -2.14
C PHE A 172 -24.91 9.17 -2.02
N TYR A 173 -26.12 9.16 -2.58
CA TYR A 173 -26.95 7.95 -2.63
C TYR A 173 -26.25 6.86 -3.47
N GLY A 174 -25.67 7.24 -4.62
CA GLY A 174 -24.90 6.32 -5.45
C GLY A 174 -23.70 5.75 -4.71
N ALA A 175 -22.97 6.59 -3.99
CA ALA A 175 -21.85 6.19 -3.18
C ALA A 175 -22.24 5.26 -2.02
N ALA A 176 -23.34 5.54 -1.34
CA ALA A 176 -23.90 4.67 -0.29
C ALA A 176 -24.28 3.30 -0.88
N GLY A 177 -24.92 3.26 -2.05
CA GLY A 177 -25.28 2.03 -2.76
C GLY A 177 -24.04 1.19 -3.11
N LEU A 178 -23.00 1.81 -3.68
CA LEU A 178 -21.73 1.14 -3.96
C LEU A 178 -21.06 0.60 -2.68
N GLY A 179 -21.14 1.36 -1.58
CA GLY A 179 -20.65 0.94 -0.27
C GLY A 179 -21.38 -0.28 0.27
N VAL A 180 -22.72 -0.31 0.18
CA VAL A 180 -23.54 -1.46 0.59
C VAL A 180 -23.20 -2.70 -0.23
N VAL A 181 -23.07 -2.56 -1.55
CA VAL A 181 -22.64 -3.66 -2.45
C VAL A 181 -21.24 -4.16 -2.04
N SER A 182 -20.30 -3.25 -1.74
CA SER A 182 -18.95 -3.63 -1.31
C SER A 182 -18.96 -4.39 0.02
N ILE A 183 -19.80 -3.98 0.98
CA ILE A 183 -19.99 -4.71 2.25
C ILE A 183 -20.57 -6.10 1.98
N ALA A 184 -21.62 -6.21 1.18
CA ALA A 184 -22.26 -7.48 0.85
C ALA A 184 -21.27 -8.45 0.20
N LEU A 185 -20.52 -7.99 -0.82
CA LEU A 185 -19.49 -8.80 -1.48
C LEU A 185 -18.38 -9.21 -0.51
N THR A 186 -17.96 -8.32 0.38
CA THR A 186 -16.94 -8.63 1.41
C THR A 186 -17.46 -9.69 2.38
N LEU A 187 -18.72 -9.61 2.80
CA LEU A 187 -19.34 -10.59 3.70
C LEU A 187 -19.47 -11.97 3.06
N LEU A 188 -19.76 -12.02 1.76
CA LEU A 188 -20.01 -13.27 1.04
C LEU A 188 -18.71 -13.97 0.59
N VAL A 189 -17.68 -13.20 0.23
CA VAL A 189 -16.52 -13.72 -0.50
C VAL A 189 -15.24 -13.71 0.33
N VAL A 190 -15.05 -12.72 1.20
CA VAL A 190 -13.77 -12.53 1.90
C VAL A 190 -13.80 -13.23 3.25
N PRO A 191 -12.99 -14.27 3.51
CA PRO A 191 -12.88 -14.88 4.83
C PRO A 191 -12.12 -13.99 5.80
N GLU A 192 -12.21 -14.24 7.10
CA GLU A 192 -11.43 -13.53 8.10
C GLU A 192 -9.97 -14.00 8.07
N SER A 193 -9.03 -13.08 8.29
CA SER A 193 -7.62 -13.43 8.41
C SER A 193 -7.34 -14.19 9.72
N PRO A 194 -6.57 -15.30 9.68
CA PRO A 194 -6.13 -16.00 10.87
C PRO A 194 -5.02 -15.24 11.61
N MET A 195 -4.36 -14.28 10.94
CA MET A 195 -3.23 -13.54 11.50
C MET A 195 -3.72 -12.35 12.33
N ARG A 196 -3.34 -12.33 13.62
CA ARG A 196 -3.64 -11.24 14.53
C ARG A 196 -2.41 -10.82 15.30
N ALA A 197 -2.27 -9.52 15.55
CA ALA A 197 -1.28 -8.99 16.48
C ALA A 197 -1.69 -9.29 17.93
N LYS A 198 -0.70 -9.46 18.78
CA LYS A 198 -0.92 -9.54 20.24
C LYS A 198 -0.87 -8.14 20.85
N GLY A 199 -1.60 -7.94 21.96
CA GLY A 199 -1.61 -6.69 22.70
C GLY A 199 -2.97 -5.99 22.71
N SER A 200 -3.02 -4.80 23.28
CA SER A 200 -4.20 -3.93 23.35
C SER A 200 -4.07 -2.74 22.37
N PHE A 201 -5.21 -2.11 22.10
CA PHE A 201 -5.22 -0.89 21.31
C PHE A 201 -4.74 0.30 22.15
N ASP A 202 -3.76 1.03 21.64
CA ASP A 202 -3.22 2.23 22.25
C ASP A 202 -4.09 3.45 21.94
N VAL A 203 -5.03 3.74 22.85
CA VAL A 203 -5.95 4.90 22.72
C VAL A 203 -5.19 6.22 22.84
N VAL A 204 -4.20 6.30 23.74
CA VAL A 204 -3.42 7.53 23.97
C VAL A 204 -2.55 7.82 22.76
N GLY A 205 -1.87 6.80 22.23
CA GLY A 205 -1.10 6.92 20.99
C GLY A 205 -1.98 7.31 19.79
N ALA A 206 -3.18 6.75 19.69
CA ALA A 206 -4.15 7.09 18.64
C ALA A 206 -4.62 8.55 18.74
N LEU A 207 -4.92 9.04 19.93
CA LEU A 207 -5.31 10.44 20.16
C LEU A 207 -4.16 11.40 19.89
N GLY A 208 -2.94 11.06 20.34
CA GLY A 208 -1.75 11.87 20.11
C GLY A 208 -1.41 12.00 18.62
N LEU A 209 -1.40 10.87 17.89
CA LEU A 209 -1.19 10.87 16.44
C LEU A 209 -2.29 11.66 15.72
N SER A 210 -3.55 11.43 16.06
CA SER A 210 -4.71 12.11 15.46
C SER A 210 -4.62 13.62 15.65
N THR A 211 -4.35 14.08 16.87
CA THR A 211 -4.18 15.50 17.19
C THR A 211 -3.00 16.08 16.42
N GLY A 212 -1.84 15.42 16.44
CA GLY A 212 -0.66 15.87 15.71
C GLY A 212 -0.90 15.98 14.21
N LEU A 213 -1.60 15.01 13.61
CA LEU A 213 -1.95 15.02 12.18
C LEU A 213 -2.96 16.11 11.81
N VAL A 214 -3.98 16.31 12.63
CA VAL A 214 -4.94 17.40 12.41
C VAL A 214 -4.23 18.76 12.49
N LEU A 215 -3.41 18.97 13.51
CA LEU A 215 -2.61 20.20 13.68
C LEU A 215 -1.59 20.40 12.54
N LEU A 216 -1.12 19.34 11.87
CA LEU A 216 -0.24 19.40 10.72
C LEU A 216 -1.00 19.71 9.42
N LEU A 217 -2.03 18.92 9.14
CA LEU A 217 -2.70 18.94 7.83
C LEU A 217 -3.69 20.11 7.70
N LEU A 218 -4.25 20.57 8.81
CA LEU A 218 -5.19 21.69 8.81
C LEU A 218 -4.54 22.99 8.31
N PRO A 219 -3.40 23.45 8.83
CA PRO A 219 -2.75 24.63 8.29
C PRO A 219 -2.19 24.42 6.88
N ILE A 220 -1.85 23.19 6.48
CA ILE A 220 -1.48 22.87 5.11
C ILE A 220 -2.66 23.10 4.15
N THR A 221 -3.87 22.69 4.53
CA THR A 221 -5.05 22.81 3.66
C THR A 221 -5.69 24.19 3.69
N LYS A 222 -5.58 24.92 4.80
CA LYS A 222 -6.21 26.22 5.02
C LYS A 222 -5.24 27.40 5.04
N GLY A 223 -3.94 27.15 4.90
CA GLY A 223 -2.92 28.20 4.98
C GLY A 223 -3.04 29.28 3.90
N SER A 224 -3.58 28.95 2.72
CA SER A 224 -3.91 29.94 1.69
C SER A 224 -5.03 30.90 2.12
N ASP A 225 -6.05 30.39 2.86
CA ASP A 225 -7.20 31.18 3.32
C ASP A 225 -6.83 32.04 4.54
N TRP A 226 -6.02 31.49 5.46
CA TRP A 226 -5.65 32.13 6.73
C TRP A 226 -4.38 33.00 6.62
N GLY A 227 -3.61 32.83 5.54
CA GLY A 227 -2.29 33.40 5.36
C GLY A 227 -1.18 32.51 5.95
N TRP A 228 -0.17 32.20 5.15
CA TRP A 228 0.93 31.30 5.52
C TRP A 228 1.79 31.85 6.66
N SER A 229 1.90 33.18 6.80
CA SER A 229 2.64 33.87 7.85
C SER A 229 1.77 34.24 9.05
N SER A 230 0.49 33.89 9.06
CA SER A 230 -0.41 34.23 10.17
C SER A 230 -0.02 33.50 11.46
N GLY A 231 -0.27 34.11 12.60
CA GLY A 231 -0.03 33.50 13.91
C GLY A 231 -0.78 32.18 14.10
N THR A 232 -1.99 32.05 13.51
CA THR A 232 -2.78 30.82 13.52
C THR A 232 -2.07 29.70 12.77
N THR A 233 -1.63 29.93 11.54
CA THR A 233 -0.95 28.92 10.70
C THR A 233 0.36 28.48 11.35
N LEU A 234 1.21 29.43 11.75
CA LEU A 234 2.48 29.14 12.39
C LEU A 234 2.31 28.48 13.76
N GLY A 235 1.32 28.93 14.56
CA GLY A 235 1.01 28.35 15.84
C GLY A 235 0.54 26.90 15.75
N LEU A 236 -0.29 26.57 14.75
CA LEU A 236 -0.73 25.19 14.50
C LEU A 236 0.43 24.28 14.05
N PHE A 237 1.34 24.78 13.19
CA PHE A 237 2.56 24.02 12.85
C PHE A 237 3.45 23.77 14.06
N ALA A 238 3.70 24.79 14.89
CA ALA A 238 4.49 24.65 16.10
C ALA A 238 3.83 23.66 17.09
N ALA A 239 2.50 23.76 17.28
CA ALA A 239 1.73 22.83 18.09
C ALA A 239 1.82 21.40 17.54
N SER A 240 1.69 21.23 16.22
CA SER A 240 1.84 19.91 15.57
C SER A 240 3.19 19.28 15.85
N VAL A 241 4.28 20.03 15.63
CA VAL A 241 5.63 19.56 15.90
C VAL A 241 5.77 19.14 17.36
N SER A 242 5.29 19.97 18.30
CA SER A 242 5.34 19.67 19.74
C SER A 242 4.57 18.41 20.09
N VAL A 243 3.33 18.28 19.60
CA VAL A 243 2.47 17.10 19.85
C VAL A 243 3.06 15.83 19.24
N LEU A 244 3.56 15.89 18.00
CA LEU A 244 4.17 14.74 17.34
C LEU A 244 5.49 14.31 17.98
N LEU A 245 6.29 15.22 18.49
CA LEU A 245 7.49 14.89 19.26
C LEU A 245 7.14 14.22 20.59
N LEU A 246 6.20 14.78 21.35
CA LEU A 246 5.72 14.17 22.61
C LEU A 246 5.08 12.80 22.36
N TRP A 247 4.27 12.69 21.34
CA TRP A 247 3.69 11.43 20.88
C TRP A 247 4.78 10.41 20.52
N GLY A 248 5.78 10.82 19.74
CA GLY A 248 6.89 9.94 19.37
C GLY A 248 7.69 9.43 20.56
N LEU A 249 7.95 10.29 21.56
CA LEU A 249 8.59 9.89 22.81
C LEU A 249 7.74 8.92 23.63
N PHE A 250 6.42 9.10 23.63
CA PHE A 250 5.46 8.20 24.27
C PHE A 250 5.46 6.83 23.57
N GLU A 251 5.32 6.78 22.25
CA GLU A 251 5.30 5.54 21.46
C GLU A 251 6.59 4.73 21.61
N LEU A 252 7.75 5.39 21.68
CA LEU A 252 9.03 4.70 21.89
C LEU A 252 9.13 4.00 23.25
N ARG A 253 8.34 4.43 24.24
CA ARG A 253 8.32 3.87 25.60
C ARG A 253 7.16 2.91 25.82
N HIS A 254 6.13 2.97 24.95
CA HIS A 254 4.93 2.12 25.11
C HIS A 254 5.21 0.67 24.67
N SER A 255 4.68 -0.30 25.41
CA SER A 255 4.91 -1.73 25.16
C SER A 255 4.11 -2.28 23.98
N ALA A 256 2.96 -1.67 23.66
CA ALA A 256 2.09 -2.05 22.53
C ALA A 256 1.72 -0.82 21.71
N PRO A 257 2.69 -0.17 21.04
CA PRO A 257 2.47 1.10 20.37
C PRO A 257 1.47 1.00 19.23
N LEU A 258 0.79 2.12 18.93
CA LEU A 258 -0.08 2.23 17.76
C LEU A 258 0.74 2.07 16.47
N VAL A 259 1.87 2.75 16.41
CA VAL A 259 2.85 2.68 15.33
C VAL A 259 4.21 2.35 15.92
N ASP A 260 4.76 1.19 15.59
CA ASP A 260 6.11 0.86 16.03
C ASP A 260 7.15 1.74 15.31
N LEU A 261 7.59 2.79 16.02
CA LEU A 261 8.58 3.72 15.50
C LEU A 261 9.95 3.07 15.27
N ARG A 262 10.29 2.00 16.00
CA ARG A 262 11.53 1.25 15.80
C ARG A 262 11.52 0.50 14.48
N THR A 263 10.37 -0.14 14.16
CA THR A 263 10.15 -0.76 12.86
C THR A 263 10.08 0.30 11.75
N THR A 264 9.42 1.43 12.00
CA THR A 264 9.31 2.55 11.06
C THR A 264 10.66 3.20 10.75
N ALA A 265 11.56 3.30 11.74
CA ALA A 265 12.91 3.83 11.57
C ALA A 265 13.88 2.90 10.83
N ARG A 266 13.50 1.62 10.60
CA ARG A 266 14.32 0.74 9.76
C ARG A 266 14.47 1.36 8.39
N ARG A 267 15.71 1.38 7.89
CA ARG A 267 16.08 2.05 6.62
C ARG A 267 15.13 1.72 5.46
N GLU A 268 14.71 0.47 5.32
CA GLU A 268 13.83 0.02 4.25
C GLU A 268 12.43 0.65 4.37
N VAL A 269 11.84 0.65 5.59
CA VAL A 269 10.51 1.21 5.86
C VAL A 269 10.53 2.73 5.76
N LEU A 270 11.54 3.38 6.36
CA LEU A 270 11.68 4.83 6.35
C LEU A 270 11.82 5.39 4.94
N LEU A 271 12.77 4.84 4.15
CA LEU A 271 12.98 5.29 2.76
C LEU A 271 11.76 5.04 1.87
N THR A 272 11.04 3.91 2.08
CA THR A 272 9.80 3.63 1.36
C THR A 272 8.71 4.64 1.72
N ASN A 273 8.57 5.00 2.99
CA ASN A 273 7.60 5.98 3.45
C ASN A 273 7.92 7.39 2.92
N LEU A 274 9.19 7.81 2.93
CA LEU A 274 9.60 9.08 2.33
C LEU A 274 9.37 9.10 0.81
N ALA A 275 9.68 8.01 0.11
CA ALA A 275 9.37 7.87 -1.31
C ALA A 275 7.86 7.95 -1.57
N SER A 276 7.03 7.44 -0.67
CA SER A 276 5.55 7.52 -0.78
C SER A 276 5.04 8.95 -0.74
N ILE A 277 5.68 9.84 0.05
CA ILE A 277 5.37 11.28 0.05
C ILE A 277 5.60 11.86 -1.37
N MET A 278 6.74 11.58 -1.97
CA MET A 278 7.10 12.10 -3.31
C MET A 278 6.15 11.59 -4.40
N VAL A 279 5.76 10.32 -4.31
CA VAL A 279 4.77 9.74 -5.24
C VAL A 279 3.38 10.36 -5.02
N GLY A 280 3.01 10.65 -3.78
CA GLY A 280 1.78 11.37 -3.46
C GLY A 280 1.74 12.78 -4.03
N VAL A 281 2.84 13.53 -3.90
CA VAL A 281 3.01 14.85 -4.54
C VAL A 281 2.77 14.74 -6.05
N SER A 282 3.43 13.79 -6.70
CA SER A 282 3.31 13.59 -8.13
C SER A 282 1.87 13.29 -8.57
N PHE A 283 1.19 12.36 -7.90
CA PHE A 283 -0.18 12.01 -8.24
C PHE A 283 -1.14 13.21 -8.15
N TYR A 284 -0.97 14.05 -7.13
CA TYR A 284 -1.85 15.21 -6.95
C TYR A 284 -1.63 16.28 -8.02
N VAL A 285 -0.38 16.57 -8.41
CA VAL A 285 -0.09 17.58 -9.44
C VAL A 285 -0.83 17.28 -10.73
N VAL A 286 -0.74 16.06 -11.25
CA VAL A 286 -1.44 15.70 -12.50
C VAL A 286 -2.94 15.77 -12.35
N SER A 287 -3.46 15.34 -11.20
CA SER A 287 -4.90 15.33 -10.91
C SER A 287 -5.50 16.74 -10.79
N LEU A 288 -4.68 17.73 -10.42
CA LEU A 288 -5.11 19.14 -10.32
C LEU A 288 -4.87 19.92 -11.60
N VAL A 289 -3.66 19.82 -12.17
CA VAL A 289 -3.19 20.69 -13.27
C VAL A 289 -3.86 20.34 -14.60
N LEU A 290 -3.91 19.05 -14.97
CA LEU A 290 -4.48 18.68 -16.28
C LEU A 290 -5.96 19.02 -16.43
N PRO A 291 -6.85 18.72 -15.46
CA PRO A 291 -8.26 19.11 -15.59
C PRO A 291 -8.45 20.64 -15.66
N GLN A 292 -7.64 21.41 -14.92
CA GLN A 292 -7.72 22.88 -14.96
C GLN A 292 -7.31 23.42 -16.32
N LEU A 293 -6.16 23.00 -16.87
CA LEU A 293 -5.68 23.41 -18.18
C LEU A 293 -6.69 23.07 -19.29
N LEU A 294 -7.27 21.87 -19.25
CA LEU A 294 -8.27 21.41 -20.20
C LEU A 294 -9.54 22.27 -20.20
N GLN A 295 -9.99 22.71 -19.02
CA GLN A 295 -11.23 23.47 -18.86
C GLN A 295 -11.06 24.98 -19.02
N LEU A 296 -9.83 25.52 -19.01
CA LEU A 296 -9.61 26.95 -19.20
C LEU A 296 -10.14 27.41 -20.55
N PRO A 297 -10.81 28.58 -20.60
CA PRO A 297 -11.33 29.15 -21.85
C PRO A 297 -10.22 29.40 -22.89
N LYS A 298 -10.49 29.15 -24.16
CA LYS A 298 -9.57 29.44 -25.27
C LYS A 298 -9.18 30.94 -25.35
N ALA A 299 -10.04 31.83 -24.85
CA ALA A 299 -9.79 33.27 -24.77
C ALA A 299 -8.53 33.62 -23.95
N THR A 300 -8.03 32.73 -23.09
CA THR A 300 -6.76 32.91 -22.37
C THR A 300 -5.52 32.78 -23.26
N GLY A 301 -5.66 32.28 -24.49
CA GLY A 301 -4.57 32.05 -25.45
C GLY A 301 -3.83 30.70 -25.25
N TYR A 302 -4.06 29.98 -24.15
CA TYR A 302 -3.46 28.68 -23.85
C TYR A 302 -4.46 27.66 -23.30
N GLY A 303 -5.63 28.08 -22.84
CA GLY A 303 -6.70 27.22 -22.40
C GLY A 303 -7.25 26.35 -23.52
N LEU A 304 -7.62 25.12 -23.21
CA LEU A 304 -8.06 24.13 -24.22
C LEU A 304 -9.58 24.12 -24.41
N GLY A 305 -10.35 24.85 -23.59
CA GLY A 305 -11.79 25.08 -23.76
C GLY A 305 -12.65 23.82 -23.74
N GLN A 306 -12.20 22.77 -23.02
CA GLN A 306 -12.94 21.52 -22.90
C GLN A 306 -14.04 21.63 -21.86
N SER A 307 -15.17 20.92 -22.10
CA SER A 307 -16.19 20.76 -21.08
C SER A 307 -15.65 19.92 -19.92
N MET A 308 -16.28 20.00 -18.75
CA MET A 308 -15.92 19.21 -17.58
C MET A 308 -15.91 17.70 -17.88
N VAL A 309 -16.92 17.19 -18.61
CA VAL A 309 -17.03 15.79 -19.00
C VAL A 309 -15.88 15.41 -19.95
N SER A 310 -15.60 16.24 -20.97
CA SER A 310 -14.50 16.00 -21.92
C SER A 310 -13.15 16.02 -21.21
N ALA A 311 -12.93 16.97 -20.28
CA ALA A 311 -11.72 17.02 -19.47
C ALA A 311 -11.56 15.76 -18.59
N GLY A 312 -12.64 15.31 -17.96
CA GLY A 312 -12.66 14.07 -17.20
C GLY A 312 -12.31 12.85 -18.06
N LEU A 313 -12.89 12.75 -19.26
CA LEU A 313 -12.60 11.66 -20.21
C LEU A 313 -11.15 11.68 -20.72
N LEU A 314 -10.57 12.87 -20.93
CA LEU A 314 -9.17 13.02 -21.35
C LEU A 314 -8.17 12.68 -20.24
N VAL A 315 -8.56 12.80 -18.99
CA VAL A 315 -7.74 12.44 -17.82
C VAL A 315 -8.00 11.01 -17.36
N ALA A 316 -9.18 10.43 -17.61
CA ALA A 316 -9.53 9.05 -17.24
C ALA A 316 -8.48 7.99 -17.65
N PRO A 317 -7.78 8.10 -18.80
CA PRO A 317 -6.70 7.20 -19.16
C PRO A 317 -5.56 7.13 -18.14
N LEU A 318 -5.35 8.15 -17.31
CA LEU A 318 -4.42 8.06 -16.17
C LEU A 318 -4.74 6.85 -15.29
N GLY A 319 -5.99 6.74 -14.81
CA GLY A 319 -6.44 5.65 -13.95
C GLY A 319 -6.51 4.30 -14.67
N LEU A 320 -6.99 4.30 -15.91
CA LEU A 320 -7.05 3.07 -16.72
C LEU A 320 -5.65 2.50 -16.98
N THR A 321 -4.67 3.35 -17.32
CA THR A 321 -3.29 2.92 -17.51
C THR A 321 -2.69 2.38 -16.22
N MET A 322 -2.97 2.99 -15.06
CA MET A 322 -2.58 2.43 -13.76
C MET A 322 -3.08 0.98 -13.61
N MET A 323 -4.30 0.67 -14.03
CA MET A 323 -4.84 -0.69 -13.97
C MET A 323 -4.10 -1.64 -14.92
N PHE A 324 -3.88 -1.23 -16.17
CA PHE A 324 -3.20 -2.05 -17.16
C PHE A 324 -1.72 -2.25 -16.85
N THR A 325 -1.09 -1.43 -16.01
CA THR A 325 0.28 -1.64 -15.53
C THR A 325 0.37 -2.70 -14.42
N ALA A 326 -0.73 -3.14 -13.79
CA ALA A 326 -0.69 -4.16 -12.75
C ALA A 326 -0.04 -5.49 -13.19
N PRO A 327 -0.40 -6.11 -14.34
CA PRO A 327 0.28 -7.31 -14.81
C PRO A 327 1.74 -7.05 -15.24
N VAL A 328 2.04 -5.85 -15.74
CA VAL A 328 3.42 -5.44 -16.06
C VAL A 328 4.25 -5.34 -14.79
N TYR A 329 3.71 -4.69 -13.75
CA TYR A 329 4.33 -4.64 -12.43
C TYR A 329 4.62 -6.05 -11.89
N ALA A 330 3.65 -6.96 -11.94
CA ALA A 330 3.81 -8.31 -11.42
C ALA A 330 5.00 -9.04 -12.08
N ARG A 331 5.15 -8.93 -13.40
CA ARG A 331 6.26 -9.52 -14.16
C ARG A 331 7.61 -8.87 -13.84
N LEU A 332 7.64 -7.53 -13.83
CA LEU A 332 8.86 -6.76 -13.54
C LEU A 332 9.32 -6.97 -12.09
N SER A 333 8.38 -6.92 -11.15
CA SER A 333 8.67 -7.12 -9.73
C SER A 333 9.13 -8.53 -9.41
N ALA A 334 8.57 -9.54 -10.09
CA ALA A 334 9.04 -10.93 -9.98
C ALA A 334 10.47 -11.12 -10.51
N LYS A 335 10.85 -10.42 -11.60
CA LYS A 335 12.15 -10.56 -12.23
C LYS A 335 13.23 -9.68 -11.61
N TYR A 336 12.90 -8.42 -11.31
CA TYR A 336 13.88 -7.39 -10.89
C TYR A 336 13.66 -6.87 -9.46
N GLY A 337 12.59 -7.32 -8.80
CA GLY A 337 12.20 -6.88 -7.46
C GLY A 337 11.43 -5.55 -7.41
N PRO A 338 10.70 -5.28 -6.30
CA PRO A 338 9.85 -4.10 -6.17
C PRO A 338 10.64 -2.79 -6.12
N LYS A 339 11.89 -2.78 -5.61
CA LYS A 339 12.77 -1.61 -5.62
C LYS A 339 13.04 -1.11 -7.03
N THR A 340 13.47 -2.00 -7.93
CA THR A 340 13.79 -1.65 -9.32
C THR A 340 12.55 -1.15 -10.06
N THR A 341 11.40 -1.78 -9.79
CA THR A 341 10.12 -1.40 -10.38
C THR A 341 9.66 -0.02 -9.88
N LEU A 342 9.90 0.31 -8.60
CA LEU A 342 9.65 1.65 -8.05
C LEU A 342 10.47 2.71 -8.76
N ILE A 343 11.78 2.49 -8.91
CA ILE A 343 12.69 3.40 -9.60
C ILE A 343 12.24 3.61 -11.06
N LEU A 344 11.93 2.52 -11.77
CA LEU A 344 11.44 2.60 -13.15
C LEU A 344 10.13 3.41 -13.23
N GLY A 345 9.18 3.16 -12.33
CA GLY A 345 7.94 3.92 -12.25
C GLY A 345 8.19 5.42 -12.07
N MET A 346 9.07 5.78 -11.13
CA MET A 346 9.43 7.18 -10.88
C MET A 346 10.15 7.83 -12.08
N LEU A 347 11.01 7.11 -12.79
CA LEU A 347 11.66 7.61 -14.01
C LEU A 347 10.63 7.88 -15.11
N ILE A 348 9.64 7.00 -15.30
CA ILE A 348 8.54 7.23 -16.25
C ILE A 348 7.73 8.46 -15.84
N ILE A 349 7.47 8.67 -14.55
CA ILE A 349 6.80 9.89 -14.05
C ILE A 349 7.63 11.14 -14.39
N ALA A 350 8.95 11.11 -14.16
CA ALA A 350 9.83 12.23 -14.49
C ALA A 350 9.82 12.55 -15.98
N ILE A 351 9.83 11.54 -16.85
CA ILE A 351 9.68 11.70 -18.30
C ILE A 351 8.31 12.31 -18.64
N GLY A 352 7.24 11.83 -18.02
CA GLY A 352 5.88 12.34 -18.23
C GLY A 352 5.75 13.83 -17.89
N TYR A 353 6.27 14.26 -16.76
CA TYR A 353 6.28 15.69 -16.38
C TYR A 353 7.25 16.52 -17.23
N GLY A 354 8.44 15.98 -17.51
CA GLY A 354 9.43 16.67 -18.36
C GLY A 354 8.91 16.89 -19.78
N SER A 355 8.30 15.88 -20.39
CA SER A 355 7.66 16.02 -21.72
C SER A 355 6.46 16.97 -21.68
N GLY A 356 5.72 16.97 -20.57
CA GLY A 356 4.59 17.86 -20.35
C GLY A 356 4.95 19.36 -20.41
N LEU A 357 6.19 19.75 -20.11
CA LEU A 357 6.62 21.15 -20.22
C LEU A 357 6.48 21.71 -21.64
N GLY A 358 6.56 20.85 -22.66
CA GLY A 358 6.38 21.22 -24.09
C GLY A 358 5.05 20.75 -24.70
N LEU A 359 4.33 19.83 -24.03
CA LEU A 359 3.14 19.16 -24.56
C LEU A 359 1.86 19.60 -23.84
N MET A 360 1.58 20.92 -23.82
CA MET A 360 0.39 21.49 -23.16
C MET A 360 -0.49 22.33 -24.13
N SER A 361 -0.27 22.23 -25.43
CA SER A 361 -0.94 23.12 -26.42
C SER A 361 -2.19 22.50 -27.07
N ALA A 362 -2.43 21.20 -26.89
CA ALA A 362 -3.58 20.50 -27.47
C ALA A 362 -4.14 19.42 -26.51
N ALA A 363 -5.44 19.18 -26.59
CA ALA A 363 -6.12 18.22 -25.70
C ALA A 363 -5.57 16.77 -25.79
N TRP A 364 -5.20 16.31 -27.00
CA TRP A 364 -4.60 14.99 -27.19
C TRP A 364 -3.22 14.83 -26.50
N GLN A 365 -2.46 15.94 -26.36
CA GLN A 365 -1.18 15.93 -25.64
C GLN A 365 -1.39 15.69 -24.15
N SER A 366 -2.45 16.28 -23.57
CA SER A 366 -2.85 16.00 -22.17
C SER A 366 -3.21 14.53 -21.96
N LEU A 367 -3.85 13.89 -22.96
CA LEU A 367 -4.14 12.46 -22.93
C LEU A 367 -2.84 11.63 -22.92
N VAL A 368 -1.86 11.97 -23.76
CA VAL A 368 -0.54 11.30 -23.79
C VAL A 368 0.16 11.45 -22.44
N ILE A 369 0.19 12.66 -21.86
CA ILE A 369 0.75 12.91 -20.54
C ILE A 369 0.03 12.04 -19.49
N ALA A 370 -1.31 11.98 -19.51
CA ALA A 370 -2.10 11.18 -18.59
C ALA A 370 -1.75 9.68 -18.67
N VAL A 371 -1.57 9.13 -19.89
CA VAL A 371 -1.17 7.74 -20.12
C VAL A 371 0.24 7.47 -19.57
N VAL A 372 1.22 8.31 -19.89
CA VAL A 372 2.61 8.13 -19.43
C VAL A 372 2.70 8.24 -17.92
N LEU A 373 2.09 9.27 -17.32
CA LEU A 373 2.06 9.44 -15.87
C LEU A 373 1.30 8.29 -15.20
N GLY A 374 0.18 7.83 -15.78
CA GLY A 374 -0.57 6.69 -15.28
C GLY A 374 0.27 5.41 -15.23
N ALA A 375 1.08 5.15 -16.26
CA ALA A 375 1.99 4.01 -16.30
C ALA A 375 3.03 4.09 -15.17
N GLY A 376 3.69 5.24 -15.01
CA GLY A 376 4.70 5.44 -13.98
C GLY A 376 4.11 5.38 -12.56
N ILE A 377 3.00 6.07 -12.32
CA ILE A 377 2.31 6.09 -11.03
C ILE A 377 1.80 4.69 -10.67
N GLY A 378 1.24 3.95 -11.63
CA GLY A 378 0.77 2.58 -11.42
C GLY A 378 1.88 1.65 -10.93
N LEU A 379 3.06 1.71 -11.54
CA LEU A 379 4.24 0.95 -11.10
C LEU A 379 4.71 1.38 -9.70
N ALA A 380 4.77 2.69 -9.43
CA ALA A 380 5.21 3.20 -8.14
C ALA A 380 4.23 2.83 -7.01
N TYR A 381 2.93 3.06 -7.20
CA TYR A 381 1.88 2.73 -6.21
C TYR A 381 1.81 1.23 -5.89
N SER A 382 2.10 0.37 -6.87
CA SER A 382 2.14 -1.08 -6.66
C SER A 382 3.40 -1.53 -5.91
N SER A 383 4.52 -0.82 -6.10
CA SER A 383 5.80 -1.14 -5.48
C SER A 383 5.85 -0.79 -4.00
N LEU A 384 5.24 0.33 -3.58
CA LEU A 384 5.31 0.85 -2.22
C LEU A 384 4.75 -0.13 -1.17
N PRO A 385 3.50 -0.63 -1.32
CA PRO A 385 2.97 -1.62 -0.37
C PRO A 385 3.78 -2.93 -0.36
N ALA A 386 4.30 -3.35 -1.52
CA ALA A 386 5.10 -4.57 -1.63
C ALA A 386 6.43 -4.46 -0.86
N LEU A 387 7.07 -3.28 -0.89
CA LEU A 387 8.27 -2.99 -0.10
C LEU A 387 7.96 -3.00 1.40
N ILE A 388 6.87 -2.35 1.82
CA ILE A 388 6.44 -2.34 3.23
C ILE A 388 6.12 -3.75 3.72
N VAL A 389 5.25 -4.48 3.00
CA VAL A 389 4.86 -5.86 3.34
C VAL A 389 6.08 -6.76 3.45
N GLY A 390 7.04 -6.53 2.59
CA GLY A 390 8.27 -7.26 2.64
C GLY A 390 9.17 -6.92 3.85
N ALA A 391 9.06 -5.75 4.46
CA ALA A 391 9.95 -5.24 5.50
C ALA A 391 9.44 -5.48 6.93
N VAL A 392 8.13 -5.80 7.09
CA VAL A 392 7.48 -5.93 8.40
C VAL A 392 6.94 -7.33 8.65
N PRO A 393 6.74 -7.74 9.93
CA PRO A 393 6.05 -8.99 10.28
C PRO A 393 4.61 -9.04 9.74
N ALA A 394 4.07 -10.25 9.54
CA ALA A 394 2.70 -10.41 9.04
C ALA A 394 1.64 -9.81 9.99
N SER A 395 1.91 -9.85 11.30
CA SER A 395 1.03 -9.31 12.34
C SER A 395 0.95 -7.77 12.37
N GLU A 396 1.85 -7.06 11.70
CA GLU A 396 1.94 -5.59 11.70
C GLU A 396 1.66 -4.96 10.32
N THR A 397 1.19 -5.78 9.38
CA THR A 397 1.01 -5.36 7.98
C THR A 397 -0.01 -4.25 7.83
N GLY A 398 -1.11 -4.28 8.57
CA GLY A 398 -2.17 -3.27 8.52
C GLY A 398 -1.67 -1.92 9.01
N ALA A 399 -1.01 -1.89 10.18
CA ALA A 399 -0.44 -0.68 10.76
C ALA A 399 0.64 -0.05 9.84
N ALA A 400 1.57 -0.87 9.33
CA ALA A 400 2.66 -0.40 8.47
C ALA A 400 2.16 0.13 7.11
N ASN A 401 1.19 -0.54 6.46
CA ASN A 401 0.57 -0.04 5.24
C ASN A 401 -0.34 1.16 5.50
N GLY A 402 -0.98 1.23 6.67
CA GLY A 402 -1.71 2.40 7.13
C GLY A 402 -0.80 3.63 7.18
N LEU A 403 0.37 3.50 7.82
CA LEU A 403 1.38 4.56 7.86
C LEU A 403 1.89 4.92 6.47
N ASN A 404 2.15 3.94 5.60
CA ASN A 404 2.58 4.20 4.22
C ASN A 404 1.52 4.97 3.41
N THR A 405 0.25 4.63 3.59
CA THR A 405 -0.87 5.36 2.97
C THR A 405 -0.99 6.77 3.54
N LEU A 406 -0.79 6.95 4.85
CA LEU A 406 -0.74 8.27 5.49
C LEU A 406 0.39 9.14 4.91
N MET A 407 1.61 8.60 4.75
CA MET A 407 2.73 9.34 4.15
C MET A 407 2.39 9.83 2.74
N ARG A 408 1.73 8.99 1.95
CA ARG A 408 1.25 9.37 0.62
C ARG A 408 0.19 10.48 0.69
N SER A 409 -0.72 10.41 1.66
CA SER A 409 -1.73 11.45 1.89
C SER A 409 -1.12 12.79 2.34
N ILE A 410 -0.07 12.76 3.14
CA ILE A 410 0.71 13.96 3.47
C ILE A 410 1.32 14.57 2.19
N GLY A 411 1.89 13.73 1.31
CA GLY A 411 2.40 14.17 0.03
C GLY A 411 1.34 14.87 -0.83
N THR A 412 0.13 14.29 -0.93
CA THR A 412 -0.98 14.92 -1.67
C THR A 412 -1.42 16.24 -1.04
N SER A 413 -1.48 16.33 0.28
CA SER A 413 -1.88 17.55 0.99
C SER A 413 -0.85 18.68 0.84
N VAL A 414 0.43 18.37 0.99
CA VAL A 414 1.52 19.33 0.76
C VAL A 414 1.52 19.82 -0.69
N SER A 415 1.33 18.89 -1.64
CA SER A 415 1.23 19.24 -3.06
C SER A 415 0.04 20.16 -3.35
N SER A 416 -1.11 19.88 -2.75
CA SER A 416 -2.31 20.74 -2.86
C SER A 416 -2.01 22.19 -2.47
N ALA A 417 -1.37 22.36 -1.32
CA ALA A 417 -1.01 23.67 -0.78
C ALA A 417 0.01 24.39 -1.68
N VAL A 418 1.11 23.70 -2.03
CA VAL A 418 2.20 24.30 -2.82
C VAL A 418 1.73 24.65 -4.23
N ILE A 419 1.06 23.72 -4.91
CA ILE A 419 0.58 23.96 -6.28
C ILE A 419 -0.55 25.00 -6.30
N GLY A 420 -1.46 24.94 -5.32
CA GLY A 420 -2.49 25.98 -5.17
C GLY A 420 -1.87 27.38 -5.03
N MET A 421 -0.83 27.52 -4.21
CA MET A 421 -0.10 28.78 -4.03
C MET A 421 0.60 29.22 -5.34
N VAL A 422 1.28 28.30 -6.05
CA VAL A 422 1.94 28.60 -7.31
C VAL A 422 0.94 29.09 -8.34
N LEU A 423 -0.19 28.39 -8.51
CA LEU A 423 -1.21 28.76 -9.48
C LEU A 423 -1.88 30.10 -9.11
N ALA A 424 -2.13 30.37 -7.84
CA ALA A 424 -2.71 31.63 -7.37
C ALA A 424 -1.74 32.82 -7.58
N ASN A 425 -0.46 32.66 -7.20
CA ASN A 425 0.55 33.73 -7.33
C ASN A 425 0.98 34.00 -8.79
N THR A 426 0.74 33.07 -9.69
CA THR A 426 1.02 33.23 -11.13
C THR A 426 -0.25 33.54 -11.94
N ALA A 427 -1.40 33.79 -11.29
CA ALA A 427 -2.65 34.06 -11.96
C ALA A 427 -2.67 35.47 -12.58
N ASN A 428 -3.25 35.57 -13.79
CA ASN A 428 -3.60 36.84 -14.42
C ASN A 428 -5.11 37.07 -14.33
N HIS A 429 -5.53 38.32 -14.29
CA HIS A 429 -6.94 38.67 -14.29
C HIS A 429 -7.46 38.79 -15.72
N VAL A 430 -8.35 37.90 -16.11
CA VAL A 430 -9.04 37.92 -17.40
C VAL A 430 -10.54 38.08 -17.15
N GLY A 431 -11.11 39.21 -17.60
CA GLY A 431 -12.53 39.51 -17.36
C GLY A 431 -12.90 39.61 -15.87
N GLY A 432 -11.98 40.05 -14.99
CA GLY A 432 -12.19 40.17 -13.55
C GLY A 432 -12.03 38.86 -12.76
N VAL A 433 -11.73 37.75 -13.43
CA VAL A 433 -11.51 36.44 -12.79
C VAL A 433 -10.01 36.13 -12.80
N ALA A 434 -9.47 35.67 -11.66
CA ALA A 434 -8.09 35.22 -11.58
C ALA A 434 -7.93 33.85 -12.28
N VAL A 435 -7.06 33.81 -13.29
CA VAL A 435 -6.84 32.62 -14.13
C VAL A 435 -5.36 32.24 -14.07
N PRO A 436 -5.01 30.99 -13.67
CA PRO A 436 -3.63 30.54 -13.65
C PRO A 436 -2.96 30.64 -15.01
N THR A 437 -1.72 31.11 -15.05
CA THR A 437 -0.97 31.25 -16.31
C THR A 437 -0.34 29.93 -16.76
N MET A 438 0.03 29.83 -18.05
CA MET A 438 0.82 28.68 -18.53
C MET A 438 2.15 28.54 -17.79
N HIS A 439 2.75 29.65 -17.32
CA HIS A 439 3.95 29.62 -16.48
C HIS A 439 3.69 28.89 -15.18
N GLY A 440 2.56 29.16 -14.50
CA GLY A 440 2.17 28.47 -13.27
C GLY A 440 2.00 26.96 -13.46
N PHE A 441 1.41 26.51 -14.58
CA PHE A 441 1.30 25.09 -14.90
C PHE A 441 2.66 24.44 -15.15
N ARG A 442 3.58 25.10 -15.87
CA ARG A 442 4.95 24.61 -16.07
C ARG A 442 5.74 24.54 -14.77
N VAL A 443 5.66 25.55 -13.92
CA VAL A 443 6.30 25.53 -12.59
C VAL A 443 5.76 24.38 -11.75
N SER A 444 4.46 24.11 -11.79
CA SER A 444 3.85 22.96 -11.10
C SER A 444 4.43 21.62 -11.58
N PHE A 445 4.64 21.47 -12.88
CA PHE A 445 5.28 20.27 -13.45
C PHE A 445 6.77 20.16 -13.07
N LEU A 446 7.50 21.27 -13.00
CA LEU A 446 8.88 21.29 -12.53
C LEU A 446 8.99 20.87 -11.06
N ILE A 447 8.08 21.35 -10.21
CA ILE A 447 8.00 20.93 -8.79
C ILE A 447 7.75 19.43 -8.68
N ALA A 448 6.81 18.89 -9.47
CA ALA A 448 6.55 17.46 -9.51
C ALA A 448 7.78 16.65 -9.97
N THR A 449 8.48 17.13 -11.00
CA THR A 449 9.73 16.53 -11.50
C THR A 449 10.80 16.52 -10.40
N ALA A 450 10.98 17.63 -9.70
CA ALA A 450 11.94 17.72 -8.58
C ALA A 450 11.58 16.75 -7.44
N ALA A 451 10.29 16.69 -7.06
CA ALA A 451 9.82 15.74 -6.05
C ALA A 451 10.10 14.29 -6.46
N VAL A 452 9.83 13.93 -7.71
CA VAL A 452 10.11 12.59 -8.24
C VAL A 452 11.61 12.30 -8.27
N ALA A 453 12.45 13.27 -8.63
CA ALA A 453 13.91 13.12 -8.59
C ALA A 453 14.42 12.81 -7.17
N VAL A 454 13.89 13.51 -6.16
CA VAL A 454 14.14 13.19 -4.74
C VAL A 454 13.66 11.78 -4.42
N GLY A 455 12.47 11.39 -4.90
CA GLY A 455 11.93 10.03 -4.72
C GLY A 455 12.83 8.95 -5.33
N VAL A 456 13.35 9.17 -6.54
CA VAL A 456 14.34 8.27 -7.18
C VAL A 456 15.59 8.15 -6.33
N LEU A 457 16.12 9.27 -5.85
CA LEU A 457 17.29 9.29 -4.97
C LEU A 457 17.05 8.44 -3.71
N LEU A 458 15.93 8.65 -3.03
CA LEU A 458 15.54 7.85 -1.86
C LEU A 458 15.42 6.35 -2.21
N ALA A 459 14.81 6.02 -3.35
CA ALA A 459 14.63 4.65 -3.80
C ALA A 459 15.96 3.95 -4.16
N VAL A 460 16.95 4.69 -4.68
CA VAL A 460 18.30 4.15 -4.94
C VAL A 460 18.97 3.67 -3.66
N PHE A 461 18.75 4.37 -2.55
CA PHE A 461 19.30 4.00 -1.25
C PHE A 461 18.54 2.87 -0.53
N LEU A 462 17.41 2.39 -1.06
CA LEU A 462 16.75 1.20 -0.53
C LEU A 462 17.71 -0.02 -0.61
N PRO A 463 17.72 -0.90 0.40
CA PRO A 463 18.50 -2.13 0.35
C PRO A 463 18.09 -2.99 -0.86
N LYS A 464 19.08 -3.59 -1.52
CA LYS A 464 18.79 -4.63 -2.51
C LYS A 464 18.37 -5.88 -1.73
N ARG A 465 17.13 -6.30 -1.85
CA ARG A 465 16.75 -7.66 -1.47
C ARG A 465 17.28 -8.62 -2.54
N SER A 466 18.12 -9.55 -2.15
CA SER A 466 18.32 -10.75 -2.94
C SER A 466 16.94 -11.41 -3.09
N LEU A 467 16.45 -11.52 -4.31
CA LEU A 467 15.30 -12.36 -4.62
C LEU A 467 15.61 -13.73 -4.02
N PRO A 468 14.69 -14.40 -3.32
CA PRO A 468 14.88 -15.80 -3.01
C PRO A 468 15.17 -16.47 -4.34
N VAL A 469 16.31 -17.13 -4.43
CA VAL A 469 16.64 -17.94 -5.60
C VAL A 469 15.44 -18.83 -5.85
N GLN A 470 14.71 -18.59 -6.94
CA GLN A 470 13.71 -19.52 -7.41
C GLN A 470 14.48 -20.81 -7.68
N HIS A 471 14.37 -21.76 -6.75
CA HIS A 471 14.68 -23.13 -7.11
C HIS A 471 13.74 -23.41 -8.29
N THR A 472 14.31 -23.38 -9.49
CA THR A 472 13.69 -23.93 -10.69
C THR A 472 13.09 -25.26 -10.26
N ARG A 473 11.77 -25.35 -10.21
CA ARG A 473 11.10 -26.63 -10.14
C ARG A 473 11.56 -27.37 -11.39
N LEU A 474 12.56 -28.19 -11.24
CA LEU A 474 12.77 -29.30 -12.14
C LEU A 474 11.43 -30.03 -12.15
N ARG A 475 10.77 -29.95 -13.27
CA ARG A 475 9.61 -30.73 -13.64
C ARG A 475 9.96 -32.17 -13.27
N ALA A 476 9.33 -32.68 -12.23
CA ALA A 476 9.34 -34.11 -12.01
C ALA A 476 8.59 -34.72 -13.18
N SER A 477 9.30 -34.98 -14.27
CA SER A 477 8.92 -36.02 -15.17
C SER A 477 9.04 -37.30 -14.35
N SER A 478 7.92 -37.98 -14.25
CA SER A 478 7.81 -39.37 -13.88
C SER A 478 8.74 -40.18 -14.80
N GLU A 479 9.91 -40.49 -14.29
CA GLU A 479 10.73 -41.60 -14.75
C GLU A 479 11.38 -42.20 -13.51
N GLU A 480 10.86 -43.34 -13.19
CA GLU A 480 11.41 -44.36 -12.32
C GLU A 480 12.69 -44.86 -12.97
N GLU A 481 13.84 -44.39 -12.51
CA GLU A 481 15.10 -45.00 -12.91
C GLU A 481 16.15 -44.86 -11.80
N ALA A 482 16.53 -46.02 -11.31
CA ALA A 482 17.77 -46.49 -10.69
C ALA A 482 18.64 -45.47 -9.94
N ALA A 483 18.84 -45.74 -8.67
CA ALA A 483 19.91 -45.18 -7.86
C ALA A 483 21.27 -45.40 -8.54
N PRO A 484 22.08 -44.36 -8.78
CA PRO A 484 23.48 -44.56 -9.03
C PRO A 484 24.23 -44.69 -7.71
N ASP A 485 24.93 -45.81 -7.62
CA ASP A 485 25.97 -46.11 -6.65
C ASP A 485 27.12 -45.07 -6.82
N HIS A 486 27.15 -44.04 -5.94
CA HIS A 486 28.24 -43.09 -5.87
C HIS A 486 29.11 -43.36 -4.65
N ALA A 487 29.85 -44.44 -4.70
CA ALA A 487 31.08 -44.56 -3.96
C ALA A 487 32.17 -43.80 -4.74
N GLY A 488 32.61 -42.63 -4.20
CA GLY A 488 33.89 -42.09 -4.65
C GLY A 488 34.10 -40.60 -4.83
N GLU A 489 33.25 -39.68 -4.31
CA GLU A 489 33.66 -38.29 -4.18
C GLU A 489 33.61 -37.86 -2.71
N ALA A 490 34.73 -37.43 -2.16
CA ALA A 490 34.83 -36.91 -0.79
C ALA A 490 34.04 -35.62 -0.67
N LEU A 491 32.78 -35.73 -0.27
CA LEU A 491 31.88 -34.60 -0.02
C LEU A 491 32.37 -33.84 1.23
N ARG A 492 32.76 -32.57 1.06
CA ARG A 492 32.98 -31.66 2.18
C ARG A 492 31.62 -31.35 2.83
N GLY A 493 31.39 -31.78 4.09
CA GLY A 493 30.13 -31.53 4.74
C GLY A 493 29.85 -32.43 5.94
N PHE A 494 28.58 -32.50 6.31
CA PHE A 494 28.09 -33.36 7.39
C PHE A 494 27.41 -34.60 6.82
N HIS A 495 27.66 -35.76 7.42
CA HIS A 495 26.99 -37.02 7.11
C HIS A 495 26.69 -37.78 8.40
N GLY A 496 25.76 -38.70 8.38
CA GLY A 496 25.41 -39.52 9.52
C GLY A 496 24.06 -40.20 9.36
N ARG A 497 23.49 -40.66 10.45
CA ARG A 497 22.16 -41.28 10.49
C ARG A 497 21.18 -40.47 11.32
N VAL A 498 19.92 -40.47 10.92
CA VAL A 498 18.81 -40.02 11.73
C VAL A 498 18.20 -41.24 12.41
N LEU A 499 18.22 -41.25 13.72
CA LEU A 499 17.73 -42.34 14.55
C LEU A 499 16.56 -41.85 15.40
N ASP A 500 15.68 -42.74 15.83
CA ASP A 500 14.70 -42.44 16.89
C ASP A 500 15.31 -42.56 18.29
N ALA A 501 14.50 -42.35 19.34
CA ALA A 501 14.92 -42.46 20.73
C ALA A 501 15.32 -43.91 21.14
N GLN A 502 14.98 -44.92 20.33
CA GLN A 502 15.31 -46.33 20.50
C GLN A 502 16.49 -46.76 19.63
N GLY A 503 17.07 -45.86 18.85
CA GLY A 503 18.20 -46.13 17.95
C GLY A 503 17.81 -46.77 16.62
N VAL A 504 16.51 -46.76 16.25
CA VAL A 504 16.04 -47.29 14.98
C VAL A 504 16.19 -46.21 13.91
N PRO A 505 16.67 -46.52 12.69
CA PRO A 505 16.81 -45.55 11.60
C PRO A 505 15.46 -44.93 11.17
N VAL A 506 15.44 -43.62 11.06
CA VAL A 506 14.23 -42.86 10.64
C VAL A 506 14.39 -42.46 9.18
N ALA A 507 13.56 -43.04 8.32
CA ALA A 507 13.52 -42.72 6.90
C ALA A 507 12.77 -41.40 6.63
N ARG A 508 13.18 -40.69 5.56
CA ARG A 508 12.54 -39.44 5.09
C ARG A 508 12.46 -38.33 6.15
N ALA A 509 13.34 -38.36 7.15
CA ALA A 509 13.51 -37.24 8.06
C ALA A 509 14.13 -36.06 7.31
N LYS A 510 13.55 -34.88 7.44
CA LYS A 510 14.10 -33.67 6.81
C LYS A 510 15.22 -33.13 7.69
N VAL A 511 16.46 -33.16 7.18
CA VAL A 511 17.64 -32.57 7.80
C VAL A 511 17.95 -31.25 7.13
N THR A 512 18.03 -30.17 7.90
CA THR A 512 18.25 -28.80 7.40
C THR A 512 19.50 -28.22 8.03
N LEU A 513 20.42 -27.71 7.22
CA LEU A 513 21.62 -27.00 7.65
C LEU A 513 21.34 -25.50 7.73
N ILE A 514 21.66 -24.88 8.86
CA ILE A 514 21.40 -23.47 9.15
C ILE A 514 22.72 -22.79 9.52
N ASP A 515 23.04 -21.66 8.87
CA ASP A 515 24.25 -20.87 9.14
C ASP A 515 24.12 -20.02 10.43
N ARG A 516 25.23 -19.41 10.89
CA ARG A 516 25.25 -18.50 12.07
C ARG A 516 24.28 -17.32 11.97
N ARG A 517 23.83 -16.97 10.76
CA ARG A 517 22.87 -15.88 10.51
C ARG A 517 21.43 -16.37 10.48
N GLY A 518 21.17 -17.62 10.83
CA GLY A 518 19.85 -18.24 10.83
C GLY A 518 19.32 -18.55 9.41
N ARG A 519 20.18 -18.59 8.38
CA ARG A 519 19.77 -18.87 7.00
C ARG A 519 20.01 -20.35 6.69
N GLN A 520 19.07 -20.94 5.95
CA GLN A 520 19.22 -22.30 5.46
C GLN A 520 20.36 -22.37 4.43
N ALA A 521 21.41 -23.12 4.76
CA ALA A 521 22.58 -23.34 3.90
C ALA A 521 22.44 -24.63 3.06
N GLY A 522 21.58 -25.59 3.50
CA GLY A 522 21.30 -26.82 2.76
C GLY A 522 20.15 -27.58 3.39
N ALA A 523 19.58 -28.55 2.69
CA ALA A 523 18.60 -29.49 3.22
C ALA A 523 18.61 -30.80 2.43
N THR A 524 18.37 -31.90 3.12
CA THR A 524 18.24 -33.24 2.55
C THR A 524 17.17 -34.05 3.26
N LEU A 525 16.78 -35.18 2.70
CA LEU A 525 15.94 -36.19 3.37
C LEU A 525 16.80 -37.42 3.67
N SER A 526 16.64 -38.01 4.85
CA SER A 526 17.30 -39.27 5.15
C SER A 526 16.78 -40.41 4.27
N ALA A 527 17.69 -41.30 3.89
CA ALA A 527 17.39 -42.51 3.12
C ALA A 527 16.59 -43.51 3.95
N GLN A 528 16.25 -44.69 3.36
CA GLN A 528 15.47 -45.72 4.07
C GLN A 528 16.22 -46.31 5.29
N ASP A 529 17.53 -46.32 5.26
CA ASP A 529 18.43 -46.76 6.34
C ASP A 529 18.76 -45.61 7.32
N GLY A 530 18.09 -44.47 7.23
CA GLY A 530 18.29 -43.30 8.06
C GLY A 530 19.50 -42.45 7.66
N THR A 531 20.33 -42.85 6.70
CA THR A 531 21.53 -42.09 6.33
C THR A 531 21.19 -40.76 5.67
N TYR A 532 22.03 -39.74 5.90
CA TYR A 532 21.96 -38.44 5.27
C TYR A 532 23.34 -37.89 4.96
N ALA A 533 23.43 -37.02 3.94
CA ALA A 533 24.60 -36.23 3.63
C ALA A 533 24.22 -34.83 3.23
N LEU A 534 24.96 -33.83 3.72
CA LEU A 534 24.75 -32.40 3.49
C LEU A 534 26.09 -31.73 3.17
N ALA A 535 26.21 -31.14 1.99
CA ALA A 535 27.37 -30.34 1.64
C ALA A 535 27.36 -28.99 2.40
N VAL A 536 28.55 -28.54 2.79
CA VAL A 536 28.76 -27.27 3.50
C VAL A 536 29.36 -26.26 2.52
N PRO A 537 28.76 -25.04 2.40
CA PRO A 537 29.23 -24.04 1.44
C PRO A 537 30.54 -23.34 1.87
N ALA A 538 30.86 -23.30 3.16
CA ALA A 538 32.08 -22.70 3.71
C ALA A 538 32.37 -23.24 5.12
N GLU A 539 33.60 -23.05 5.59
CA GLU A 539 33.93 -23.30 7.00
C GLU A 539 33.14 -22.42 7.97
N GLY A 540 32.75 -22.98 9.12
CA GLY A 540 32.00 -22.25 10.12
C GLY A 540 31.18 -23.15 11.06
N VAL A 541 30.44 -22.50 11.95
CA VAL A 541 29.49 -23.16 12.85
C VAL A 541 28.12 -23.19 12.20
N TYR A 542 27.50 -24.36 12.22
CA TYR A 542 26.19 -24.63 11.66
C TYR A 542 25.27 -25.27 12.70
N VAL A 543 23.98 -25.13 12.51
CA VAL A 543 22.95 -25.86 13.24
C VAL A 543 22.30 -26.84 12.26
N LEU A 544 22.34 -28.13 12.58
CA LEU A 544 21.57 -29.15 11.89
C LEU A 544 20.23 -29.36 12.61
N ALA A 545 19.15 -29.06 11.92
CA ALA A 545 17.80 -29.27 12.42
C ALA A 545 17.16 -30.47 11.71
N ALA A 546 16.74 -31.47 12.46
CA ALA A 546 16.07 -32.65 11.93
C ALA A 546 14.62 -32.74 12.41
N LYS A 547 13.70 -33.14 11.50
CA LYS A 547 12.28 -33.34 11.78
C LYS A 547 11.72 -34.51 10.95
N ALA A 548 10.97 -35.39 11.59
CA ALA A 548 10.22 -36.46 10.94
C ALA A 548 8.78 -36.56 11.50
N ALA A 549 7.87 -37.18 10.76
CA ALA A 549 6.51 -37.44 11.24
C ALA A 549 6.54 -38.40 12.44
N GLY A 550 5.76 -38.12 13.46
CA GLY A 550 5.72 -38.95 14.68
C GLY A 550 6.92 -38.80 15.63
N HIS A 551 7.79 -37.82 15.40
CA HIS A 551 8.96 -37.55 16.23
C HIS A 551 9.06 -36.05 16.54
N GLY A 552 9.57 -35.73 17.73
CA GLY A 552 9.87 -34.35 18.10
C GLY A 552 11.03 -33.77 17.27
N PRO A 553 11.07 -32.46 17.04
CA PRO A 553 12.16 -31.82 16.31
C PRO A 553 13.46 -31.81 17.13
N LEU A 554 14.59 -32.02 16.46
CA LEU A 554 15.93 -31.92 17.04
C LEU A 554 16.73 -30.82 16.37
N ALA A 555 17.54 -30.08 17.13
CA ALA A 555 18.55 -29.16 16.61
C ALA A 555 19.88 -29.42 17.33
N SER A 556 20.94 -29.64 16.54
CA SER A 556 22.30 -29.87 17.03
C SER A 556 23.27 -28.90 16.36
N SER A 557 24.20 -28.33 17.13
CA SER A 557 25.24 -27.45 16.60
C SER A 557 26.50 -28.24 16.26
N ALA A 558 27.08 -28.01 15.09
CA ALA A 558 28.34 -28.61 14.66
C ALA A 558 29.23 -27.57 13.99
N THR A 559 30.54 -27.71 14.16
CA THR A 559 31.55 -26.83 13.54
C THR A 559 32.24 -27.61 12.40
N HIS A 560 32.27 -27.03 11.22
CA HIS A 560 33.06 -27.53 10.10
C HIS A 560 34.33 -26.68 9.95
N ALA A 561 35.48 -27.26 10.22
CA ALA A 561 36.79 -26.64 9.99
C ALA A 561 37.23 -26.87 8.53
N GLY A 562 37.97 -25.92 7.95
CA GLY A 562 38.30 -25.92 6.51
C GLY A 562 39.06 -27.14 6.02
N ASP A 563 39.77 -27.85 6.90
CA ASP A 563 40.55 -29.04 6.58
C ASP A 563 39.72 -30.34 6.65
N ASP A 564 38.51 -30.32 7.19
CA ASP A 564 37.66 -31.51 7.31
C ASP A 564 36.96 -31.81 5.97
N LEU A 565 37.20 -33.02 5.43
CA LEU A 565 36.54 -33.46 4.19
C LEU A 565 35.08 -33.86 4.45
N ALA A 566 34.80 -34.55 5.57
CA ALA A 566 33.45 -34.92 5.98
C ALA A 566 33.40 -35.17 7.51
N ILE A 567 32.36 -34.66 8.17
CA ILE A 567 32.16 -34.81 9.61
C ILE A 567 30.96 -35.73 9.84
N ALA A 568 31.18 -36.81 10.56
CA ALA A 568 30.12 -37.75 10.94
C ALA A 568 29.32 -37.20 12.13
N LEU A 569 27.99 -37.09 11.99
CA LEU A 569 27.09 -36.62 13.04
C LEU A 569 25.77 -37.37 12.97
N ASP A 570 25.50 -38.22 13.95
CA ASP A 570 24.19 -38.87 14.09
C ASP A 570 23.18 -37.99 14.83
N LEU A 571 21.94 -37.99 14.38
CA LEU A 571 20.85 -37.17 14.90
C LEU A 571 19.76 -38.06 15.51
N ALA A 572 19.66 -38.08 16.86
CA ALA A 572 18.65 -38.86 17.57
C ALA A 572 17.39 -38.01 17.85
N LEU A 573 16.31 -38.29 17.13
CA LEU A 573 15.04 -37.59 17.28
C LEU A 573 14.34 -38.01 18.58
N PRO A 574 13.88 -37.07 19.42
CA PRO A 574 13.09 -37.40 20.60
C PRO A 574 11.71 -37.94 20.21
N ALA A 575 11.11 -38.74 21.06
CA ALA A 575 9.71 -39.15 20.93
C ALA A 575 8.80 -37.90 20.90
N GLU A 576 7.71 -37.95 20.15
CA GLU A 576 6.73 -36.85 20.12
C GLU A 576 6.09 -36.75 21.51
N THR A 577 6.34 -35.67 22.26
CA THR A 577 5.63 -35.35 23.49
C THR A 577 4.23 -34.89 23.13
N VAL A 578 3.24 -35.78 23.26
CA VAL A 578 1.83 -35.37 23.23
C VAL A 578 1.60 -34.51 24.48
N SER A 579 1.52 -33.20 24.28
CA SER A 579 1.04 -32.29 25.33
C SER A 579 -0.43 -32.60 25.59
N ALA A 580 -0.71 -33.11 26.78
CA ALA A 580 -2.05 -33.34 27.27
C ALA A 580 -2.84 -32.02 27.41
#